data_ea5dd8b78b617b0d2b0acd003e880ff5
#
_entry.id   ea5dd8b78b617b0d2b0acd003e880ff5
#
_cell.length_a   1.000
_cell.length_b   1.000
_cell.length_c   1.000
_cell.angle_alpha   90.00
_cell.angle_beta   90.00
_cell.angle_gamma   90.00
#
_symmetry.space_group_name_H-M   'P 1'
#
loop_
_entity.id
_entity.type
_entity.pdbx_description
1 polymer ?
#
loop_
_entity_poly.entity_id
_entity_poly.type
_entity_poly.pdbx_seq_one_letter_code
_entity_poly.pdbx_strand_id
1 'polypeptide(L)'
;MEILDYLIFAIYFIVLISIGVMGMMRAKTSEQYMVADRNLGVWMLFGCLTAVFLGGSSTIGSSQLGYEIGLSGIWFVFSMGLGITLFALVFLDRIMGFKLLTISELLGRLFGTKSKLVGAVVAAIYTLLISVTQIIAIGALLSGVFDWELTTAILIGGFIVFFYTILGGMWTLTITDVFQFAIMTIGIFAIMLPQSLGAAGGFEGLKSTLPSSYFNLTEMGFREILSYLLTYTLGMMVGQDIWQRYFTAKNTKIAKSAGVLVGIYSLLYSLAMVIIGMCALVVLPGIQNTQDVFTTMAFETISTGLLGVVFAAVAAAIMSTASGTLLASSTLISKDILKDHFFTKVNDTKFLLISRITTFVLAVLAIVIALWIQELLVAIDVAYAILAGSIFIPILFGLFSKKITPNAAFSAMLLSAFTVIIGLWIEGLGASNPIIYGIVVNIITIITVSYFDKGNRRKRSDFEAGLDKS
;
A
#
# COMPACT_ATOMS: atom_id res chain seq x y z
N MET A 1 19.30 -22.12 -6.17
CA MET A 1 19.45 -22.04 -4.70
C MET A 1 20.03 -23.33 -4.15
N GLU A 2 20.91 -23.23 -3.17
CA GLU A 2 21.42 -24.39 -2.44
C GLU A 2 20.58 -24.67 -1.17
N ILE A 3 20.83 -25.84 -0.53
CA ILE A 3 20.06 -26.26 0.66
C ILE A 3 20.08 -25.18 1.77
N LEU A 4 21.20 -24.48 1.94
CA LEU A 4 21.33 -23.43 2.94
C LEU A 4 20.36 -22.26 2.71
N ASP A 5 20.17 -21.85 1.45
CA ASP A 5 19.23 -20.77 1.08
C ASP A 5 17.79 -21.17 1.39
N TYR A 6 17.39 -22.40 1.05
CA TYR A 6 16.07 -22.92 1.38
C TYR A 6 15.84 -23.01 2.88
N LEU A 7 16.86 -23.40 3.64
CA LEU A 7 16.77 -23.46 5.11
C LEU A 7 16.56 -22.06 5.71
N ILE A 8 17.33 -21.06 5.25
CA ILE A 8 17.20 -19.67 5.73
C ILE A 8 15.81 -19.14 5.38
N PHE A 9 15.35 -19.35 4.16
CA PHE A 9 14.01 -18.95 3.71
C PHE A 9 12.91 -19.63 4.53
N ALA A 10 13.03 -20.93 4.82
CA ALA A 10 12.10 -21.67 5.66
C ALA A 10 12.12 -21.18 7.12
N ILE A 11 13.29 -20.89 7.69
CA ILE A 11 13.43 -20.33 9.05
C ILE A 11 12.70 -18.98 9.14
N TYR A 12 12.81 -18.12 8.12
CA TYR A 12 12.06 -16.87 8.07
C TYR A 12 10.56 -17.10 8.24
N PHE A 13 9.96 -18.03 7.48
CA PHE A 13 8.53 -18.34 7.60
C PHE A 13 8.15 -18.94 8.96
N ILE A 14 8.99 -19.82 9.51
CA ILE A 14 8.77 -20.42 10.83
C ILE A 14 8.73 -19.33 11.92
N VAL A 15 9.70 -18.41 11.89
CA VAL A 15 9.76 -17.28 12.82
C VAL A 15 8.55 -16.37 12.64
N LEU A 16 8.18 -16.05 11.40
CA LEU A 16 7.03 -15.21 11.09
C LEU A 16 5.71 -15.81 11.61
N ILE A 17 5.47 -17.11 11.35
CA ILE A 17 4.29 -17.84 11.83
C ILE A 17 4.29 -17.89 13.37
N SER A 18 5.44 -18.13 13.99
CA SER A 18 5.57 -18.16 15.45
C SER A 18 5.19 -16.82 16.09
N ILE A 19 5.69 -15.71 15.54
CA ILE A 19 5.29 -14.35 15.95
C ILE A 19 3.79 -14.15 15.72
N GLY A 20 3.26 -14.59 14.58
CA GLY A 20 1.84 -14.54 14.25
C GLY A 20 0.96 -15.22 15.28
N VAL A 21 1.30 -16.44 15.67
CA VAL A 21 0.58 -17.21 16.71
C VAL A 21 0.67 -16.52 18.08
N MET A 22 1.85 -16.01 18.46
CA MET A 22 2.01 -15.26 19.72
C MET A 22 1.16 -13.98 19.75
N GLY A 23 1.06 -13.27 18.65
CA GLY A 23 0.23 -12.07 18.51
C GLY A 23 -1.26 -12.38 18.58
N MET A 24 -1.71 -13.49 17.97
CA MET A 24 -3.10 -13.97 18.04
C MET A 24 -3.53 -14.23 19.48
N MET A 25 -2.66 -14.74 20.33
CA MET A 25 -2.95 -15.00 21.74
C MET A 25 -3.15 -13.71 22.56
N ARG A 26 -2.66 -12.56 22.10
CA ARG A 26 -2.79 -11.25 22.75
C ARG A 26 -4.05 -10.49 22.34
N ALA A 27 -4.55 -10.67 21.15
CA ALA A 27 -5.73 -9.97 20.62
C ALA A 27 -7.05 -10.59 21.15
N LYS A 28 -7.52 -10.13 22.31
CA LYS A 28 -8.75 -10.63 22.96
C LYS A 28 -9.98 -9.78 22.70
N THR A 29 -9.83 -8.54 22.29
CA THR A 29 -10.93 -7.59 22.03
C THR A 29 -10.91 -7.10 20.58
N SER A 30 -12.05 -6.62 20.08
CA SER A 30 -12.14 -6.04 18.73
C SER A 30 -11.25 -4.79 18.56
N GLU A 31 -11.03 -3.99 19.62
CA GLU A 31 -10.14 -2.84 19.57
C GLU A 31 -8.66 -3.27 19.47
N GLN A 32 -8.25 -4.25 20.24
CA GLN A 32 -6.91 -4.85 20.14
C GLN A 32 -6.66 -5.46 18.76
N TYR A 33 -7.68 -6.08 18.20
CA TYR A 33 -7.61 -6.66 16.86
C TYR A 33 -7.46 -5.59 15.76
N MET A 34 -8.10 -4.41 15.90
CA MET A 34 -8.11 -3.39 14.84
C MET A 34 -7.04 -2.30 14.96
N VAL A 35 -6.61 -1.90 16.18
CA VAL A 35 -5.73 -0.72 16.40
C VAL A 35 -4.66 -0.89 17.48
N ALA A 36 -4.37 -2.09 17.95
CA ALA A 36 -3.25 -2.39 18.87
C ALA A 36 -3.16 -1.43 20.09
N ASP A 37 -4.30 -1.14 20.75
CA ASP A 37 -4.42 -0.28 21.94
C ASP A 37 -3.90 1.17 21.78
N ARG A 38 -3.59 1.64 20.57
CA ARG A 38 -3.12 3.02 20.27
C ARG A 38 -1.91 3.46 21.11
N ASN A 39 -0.92 2.61 21.29
CA ASN A 39 0.23 2.88 22.17
C ASN A 39 1.61 2.72 21.51
N LEU A 40 1.70 2.86 20.18
CA LEU A 40 2.97 2.70 19.48
C LEU A 40 3.86 3.94 19.62
N GLY A 41 5.14 3.70 19.91
CA GLY A 41 6.20 4.71 19.86
C GLY A 41 6.71 4.96 18.43
N VAL A 42 7.60 5.98 18.27
CA VAL A 42 8.08 6.42 16.94
C VAL A 42 8.70 5.29 16.13
N TRP A 43 9.62 4.51 16.69
CA TRP A 43 10.36 3.47 15.95
C TRP A 43 9.50 2.30 15.54
N MET A 44 8.59 1.85 16.40
CA MET A 44 7.63 0.80 16.05
C MET A 44 6.68 1.28 14.95
N LEU A 45 6.15 2.49 15.09
CA LEU A 45 5.26 3.07 14.09
C LEU A 45 5.97 3.30 12.75
N PHE A 46 7.21 3.78 12.78
CA PHE A 46 8.06 3.93 11.59
C PHE A 46 8.26 2.59 10.87
N GLY A 47 8.65 1.53 11.61
CA GLY A 47 8.82 0.19 11.06
C GLY A 47 7.52 -0.35 10.45
N CYS A 48 6.38 -0.23 11.17
CA CYS A 48 5.08 -0.67 10.69
C CYS A 48 4.59 0.09 9.44
N LEU A 49 4.72 1.43 9.46
CA LEU A 49 4.36 2.25 8.31
C LEU A 49 5.23 1.91 7.10
N THR A 50 6.53 1.75 7.31
CA THR A 50 7.47 1.43 6.23
C THR A 50 7.19 0.06 5.66
N ALA A 51 7.01 -0.96 6.50
CA ALA A 51 6.75 -2.32 6.06
C ALA A 51 5.44 -2.45 5.27
N VAL A 52 4.38 -1.71 5.65
CA VAL A 52 3.07 -1.85 5.00
C VAL A 52 3.00 -1.25 3.60
N PHE A 53 3.79 -0.22 3.28
CA PHE A 53 3.74 0.38 1.95
C PHE A 53 4.88 -0.06 1.02
N LEU A 54 6.02 -0.49 1.58
CA LEU A 54 7.12 -1.04 0.80
C LEU A 54 6.91 -2.54 0.54
N GLY A 55 5.93 -2.85 -0.29
CA GLY A 55 5.60 -4.20 -0.69
C GLY A 55 6.35 -4.69 -1.94
N GLY A 56 5.78 -5.70 -2.59
CA GLY A 56 6.33 -6.28 -3.80
C GLY A 56 6.44 -5.30 -4.96
N SER A 57 5.45 -4.43 -5.16
CA SER A 57 5.52 -3.39 -6.18
C SER A 57 6.63 -2.39 -5.92
N SER A 58 6.82 -1.95 -4.67
CA SER A 58 7.91 -1.04 -4.31
C SER A 58 9.29 -1.71 -4.43
N THR A 59 9.37 -3.04 -4.36
CA THR A 59 10.61 -3.82 -4.47
C THR A 59 10.83 -4.29 -5.91
N ILE A 60 10.02 -5.23 -6.37
CA ILE A 60 10.12 -5.81 -7.72
C ILE A 60 9.84 -4.74 -8.80
N GLY A 61 8.74 -3.98 -8.64
CA GLY A 61 8.37 -2.96 -9.62
C GLY A 61 9.35 -1.81 -9.71
N SER A 62 9.99 -1.37 -8.61
CA SER A 62 11.02 -0.33 -8.69
C SER A 62 12.31 -0.82 -9.34
N SER A 63 12.71 -2.09 -9.14
CA SER A 63 13.85 -2.64 -9.85
C SER A 63 13.55 -2.83 -11.35
N GLN A 64 12.32 -3.21 -11.70
CA GLN A 64 11.83 -3.22 -13.06
C GLN A 64 11.96 -1.83 -13.70
N LEU A 65 11.43 -0.79 -13.06
CA LEU A 65 11.54 0.59 -13.56
C LEU A 65 13.00 1.05 -13.68
N GLY A 66 13.86 0.67 -12.73
CA GLY A 66 15.31 0.93 -12.82
C GLY A 66 15.96 0.29 -14.05
N TYR A 67 15.55 -0.92 -14.40
CA TYR A 67 15.99 -1.63 -15.61
C TYR A 67 15.49 -0.96 -16.89
N GLU A 68 14.23 -0.52 -16.92
CA GLU A 68 13.55 0.03 -18.10
C GLU A 68 13.89 1.50 -18.37
N ILE A 69 13.89 2.36 -17.33
CA ILE A 69 13.96 3.82 -17.47
C ILE A 69 15.00 4.49 -16.54
N GLY A 70 15.85 3.71 -15.87
CA GLY A 70 16.91 4.23 -15.01
C GLY A 70 16.42 5.06 -13.82
N LEU A 71 17.17 6.12 -13.48
CA LEU A 71 16.88 6.97 -12.30
C LEU A 71 15.49 7.59 -12.29
N SER A 72 14.86 7.74 -13.46
CA SER A 72 13.49 8.27 -13.55
C SER A 72 12.47 7.37 -12.80
N GLY A 73 12.74 6.08 -12.62
CA GLY A 73 11.93 5.16 -11.82
C GLY A 73 11.80 5.51 -10.33
N ILE A 74 12.65 6.39 -9.81
CA ILE A 74 12.59 6.85 -8.41
C ILE A 74 11.24 7.48 -8.08
N TRP A 75 10.61 8.15 -9.02
CA TRP A 75 9.35 8.87 -8.80
C TRP A 75 8.23 7.96 -8.28
N PHE A 76 8.25 6.67 -8.58
CA PHE A 76 7.25 5.71 -8.13
C PHE A 76 7.16 5.64 -6.59
N VAL A 77 8.20 5.14 -5.92
CA VAL A 77 8.18 4.98 -4.44
C VAL A 77 8.39 6.31 -3.72
N PHE A 78 9.12 7.25 -4.32
CA PHE A 78 9.23 8.59 -3.77
C PHE A 78 7.87 9.29 -3.64
N SER A 79 7.01 9.21 -4.65
CA SER A 79 5.66 9.79 -4.60
C SER A 79 4.81 9.16 -3.50
N MET A 80 4.92 7.85 -3.27
CA MET A 80 4.26 7.17 -2.16
C MET A 80 4.72 7.69 -0.80
N GLY A 81 6.04 7.75 -0.58
CA GLY A 81 6.62 8.26 0.67
C GLY A 81 6.29 9.74 0.91
N LEU A 82 6.26 10.54 -0.15
CA LEU A 82 5.80 11.93 -0.09
C LEU A 82 4.34 12.01 0.39
N GLY A 83 3.46 11.14 -0.12
CA GLY A 83 2.07 11.06 0.31
C GLY A 83 1.91 10.75 1.79
N ILE A 84 2.66 9.77 2.31
CA ILE A 84 2.67 9.42 3.74
C ILE A 84 3.15 10.60 4.60
N THR A 85 4.20 11.29 4.15
CA THR A 85 4.74 12.47 4.84
C THR A 85 3.74 13.63 4.84
N LEU A 86 3.16 13.94 3.69
CA LEU A 86 2.16 15.01 3.57
C LEU A 86 0.91 14.69 4.39
N PHE A 87 0.46 13.45 4.42
CA PHE A 87 -0.62 13.03 5.31
C PHE A 87 -0.28 13.35 6.77
N ALA A 88 0.92 12.99 7.22
CA ALA A 88 1.37 13.23 8.58
C ALA A 88 1.42 14.72 8.94
N LEU A 89 1.89 15.56 8.02
CA LEU A 89 2.05 16.99 8.27
C LEU A 89 0.75 17.79 8.12
N VAL A 90 -0.15 17.38 7.21
CA VAL A 90 -1.32 18.17 6.83
C VAL A 90 -2.60 17.68 7.52
N PHE A 91 -2.82 16.35 7.62
CA PHE A 91 -4.09 15.78 8.08
C PHE A 91 -4.11 15.39 9.55
N LEU A 92 -3.00 14.90 10.13
CA LEU A 92 -3.01 14.28 11.46
C LEU A 92 -3.50 15.20 12.57
N ASP A 93 -3.15 16.49 12.55
CA ASP A 93 -3.63 17.44 13.59
C ASP A 93 -5.16 17.55 13.63
N ARG A 94 -5.81 17.30 12.50
CA ARG A 94 -7.27 17.45 12.37
C ARG A 94 -8.03 16.15 12.63
N ILE A 95 -7.36 14.99 12.50
CA ILE A 95 -8.07 13.70 12.53
C ILE A 95 -7.74 12.84 13.75
N MET A 96 -6.58 13.03 14.39
CA MET A 96 -6.18 12.20 15.54
C MET A 96 -7.14 12.30 16.72
N GLY A 97 -7.72 13.49 16.95
CA GLY A 97 -8.72 13.70 17.99
C GLY A 97 -10.03 12.93 17.81
N PHE A 98 -10.36 12.52 16.59
CA PHE A 98 -11.60 11.78 16.32
C PHE A 98 -11.59 10.32 16.75
N LYS A 99 -10.43 9.74 17.09
CA LYS A 99 -10.26 8.32 17.47
C LYS A 99 -10.92 7.34 16.48
N LEU A 100 -10.78 7.63 15.18
CA LEU A 100 -11.36 6.83 14.11
C LEU A 100 -10.69 5.46 13.99
N LEU A 101 -11.37 4.53 13.30
CA LEU A 101 -10.81 3.25 12.90
C LEU A 101 -10.64 3.17 11.38
N THR A 102 -11.50 3.87 10.65
CA THR A 102 -11.52 3.82 9.17
C THR A 102 -11.68 5.20 8.55
N ILE A 103 -11.22 5.32 7.31
CA ILE A 103 -11.39 6.52 6.49
C ILE A 103 -12.87 6.78 6.19
N SER A 104 -13.66 5.72 6.03
CA SER A 104 -15.10 5.82 5.81
C SER A 104 -15.83 6.39 7.02
N GLU A 105 -15.37 6.12 8.25
CA GLU A 105 -15.90 6.80 9.45
C GLU A 105 -15.69 8.30 9.41
N LEU A 106 -14.53 8.76 8.91
CA LEU A 106 -14.31 10.19 8.71
C LEU A 106 -15.31 10.76 7.71
N LEU A 107 -15.48 10.12 6.56
CA LEU A 107 -16.46 10.55 5.55
C LEU A 107 -17.88 10.55 6.11
N GLY A 108 -18.21 9.58 6.96
CA GLY A 108 -19.49 9.54 7.67
C GLY A 108 -19.71 10.71 8.61
N ARG A 109 -18.69 11.06 9.41
CA ARG A 109 -18.73 12.25 10.29
C ARG A 109 -18.76 13.56 9.51
N LEU A 110 -18.03 13.60 8.39
CA LEU A 110 -17.99 14.79 7.55
C LEU A 110 -19.27 14.98 6.72
N PHE A 111 -19.85 13.93 6.16
CA PHE A 111 -20.87 14.04 5.10
C PHE A 111 -22.06 13.08 5.26
N GLY A 112 -22.12 12.32 6.35
CA GLY A 112 -23.25 11.44 6.68
C GLY A 112 -23.12 10.02 6.08
N THR A 113 -24.14 9.18 6.36
CA THR A 113 -24.11 7.73 6.14
C THR A 113 -23.91 7.31 4.67
N LYS A 114 -24.50 8.06 3.72
CA LYS A 114 -24.34 7.75 2.28
C LYS A 114 -22.89 7.87 1.84
N SER A 115 -22.21 8.94 2.26
CA SER A 115 -20.80 9.17 1.98
C SER A 115 -19.90 8.16 2.69
N LYS A 116 -20.25 7.72 3.90
CA LYS A 116 -19.59 6.63 4.61
C LYS A 116 -19.63 5.36 3.79
N LEU A 117 -20.79 4.96 3.26
CA LEU A 117 -20.94 3.73 2.50
C LEU A 117 -20.12 3.74 1.20
N VAL A 118 -20.20 4.83 0.42
CA VAL A 118 -19.39 4.95 -0.82
C VAL A 118 -17.91 4.91 -0.50
N GLY A 119 -17.47 5.67 0.53
CA GLY A 119 -16.09 5.67 0.98
C GLY A 119 -15.61 4.29 1.44
N ALA A 120 -16.45 3.53 2.15
CA ALA A 120 -16.13 2.17 2.58
C ALA A 120 -15.94 1.23 1.38
N VAL A 121 -16.83 1.30 0.38
CA VAL A 121 -16.73 0.46 -0.83
C VAL A 121 -15.48 0.80 -1.64
N VAL A 122 -15.25 2.08 -1.92
CA VAL A 122 -14.07 2.52 -2.71
C VAL A 122 -12.76 2.16 -2.00
N ALA A 123 -12.67 2.43 -0.69
CA ALA A 123 -11.47 2.10 0.08
C ALA A 123 -11.26 0.57 0.23
N ALA A 124 -12.34 -0.22 0.29
CA ALA A 124 -12.25 -1.68 0.31
C ALA A 124 -11.77 -2.25 -1.04
N ILE A 125 -12.25 -1.70 -2.16
CA ILE A 125 -11.76 -2.06 -3.50
C ILE A 125 -10.28 -1.73 -3.63
N TYR A 126 -9.86 -0.54 -3.21
CA TYR A 126 -8.46 -0.15 -3.21
C TYR A 126 -7.58 -1.13 -2.43
N THR A 127 -7.91 -1.37 -1.15
CA THR A 127 -7.09 -2.26 -0.31
C THR A 127 -7.08 -3.71 -0.78
N LEU A 128 -8.17 -4.17 -1.40
CA LEU A 128 -8.23 -5.47 -2.05
C LEU A 128 -7.28 -5.53 -3.26
N LEU A 129 -7.29 -4.52 -4.12
CA LEU A 129 -6.41 -4.45 -5.30
C LEU A 129 -4.93 -4.34 -4.90
N ILE A 130 -4.60 -3.62 -3.82
CA ILE A 130 -3.23 -3.66 -3.26
C ILE A 130 -2.87 -5.08 -2.79
N SER A 131 -3.81 -5.83 -2.18
CA SER A 131 -3.56 -7.23 -1.84
C SER A 131 -3.35 -8.11 -3.09
N VAL A 132 -4.09 -7.85 -4.17
CA VAL A 132 -3.90 -8.49 -5.49
C VAL A 132 -2.46 -8.27 -5.99
N THR A 133 -1.98 -7.03 -5.93
CA THR A 133 -0.61 -6.69 -6.32
C THR A 133 0.43 -7.51 -5.55
N GLN A 134 0.22 -7.71 -4.24
CA GLN A 134 1.14 -8.51 -3.43
C GLN A 134 1.06 -10.01 -3.74
N ILE A 135 -0.11 -10.52 -4.12
CA ILE A 135 -0.29 -11.90 -4.54
C ILE A 135 0.41 -12.15 -5.90
N ILE A 136 0.37 -11.18 -6.82
CA ILE A 136 1.15 -11.24 -8.06
C ILE A 136 2.65 -11.21 -7.74
N ALA A 137 3.08 -10.33 -6.84
CA ALA A 137 4.47 -10.18 -6.45
C ALA A 137 5.06 -11.44 -5.78
N ILE A 138 4.32 -12.10 -4.87
CA ILE A 138 4.77 -13.37 -4.29
C ILE A 138 4.77 -14.48 -5.33
N GLY A 139 3.83 -14.45 -6.28
CA GLY A 139 3.82 -15.35 -7.43
C GLY A 139 5.06 -15.19 -8.30
N ALA A 140 5.42 -13.95 -8.66
CA ALA A 140 6.64 -13.65 -9.43
C ALA A 140 7.91 -14.10 -8.66
N LEU A 141 7.98 -13.83 -7.35
CA LEU A 141 9.08 -14.29 -6.52
C LEU A 141 9.21 -15.82 -6.53
N LEU A 142 8.11 -16.55 -6.28
CA LEU A 142 8.13 -18.01 -6.24
C LEU A 142 8.37 -18.62 -7.63
N SER A 143 7.85 -18.02 -8.69
CA SER A 143 8.14 -18.41 -10.07
C SER A 143 9.64 -18.33 -10.36
N GLY A 144 10.26 -17.19 -10.02
CA GLY A 144 11.71 -17.02 -10.21
C GLY A 144 12.57 -17.94 -9.33
N VAL A 145 12.12 -18.24 -8.09
CA VAL A 145 12.90 -19.09 -7.15
C VAL A 145 12.81 -20.57 -7.47
N PHE A 146 11.62 -21.06 -7.87
CA PHE A 146 11.34 -22.49 -8.03
C PHE A 146 11.16 -22.92 -9.50
N ASP A 147 11.27 -21.98 -10.42
CA ASP A 147 11.01 -22.22 -11.87
C ASP A 147 9.58 -22.77 -12.11
N TRP A 148 8.61 -22.26 -11.35
CA TRP A 148 7.20 -22.63 -11.51
C TRP A 148 6.52 -21.71 -12.52
N GLU A 149 5.50 -22.26 -13.20
CA GLU A 149 4.59 -21.41 -13.98
C GLU A 149 3.96 -20.34 -13.09
N LEU A 150 3.87 -19.09 -13.58
CA LEU A 150 3.37 -17.94 -12.82
C LEU A 150 1.98 -18.18 -12.20
N THR A 151 1.08 -18.85 -12.93
CA THR A 151 -0.26 -19.23 -12.46
C THR A 151 -0.20 -20.11 -11.20
N THR A 152 0.66 -21.14 -11.22
CA THR A 152 0.87 -22.05 -10.09
C THR A 152 1.52 -21.31 -8.90
N ALA A 153 2.49 -20.46 -9.19
CA ALA A 153 3.18 -19.66 -8.19
C ALA A 153 2.23 -18.63 -7.51
N ILE A 154 1.35 -17.99 -8.27
CA ILE A 154 0.30 -17.09 -7.75
C ILE A 154 -0.68 -17.85 -6.83
N LEU A 155 -1.11 -19.05 -7.21
CA LEU A 155 -2.01 -19.87 -6.39
C LEU A 155 -1.37 -20.24 -5.04
N ILE A 156 -0.16 -20.77 -5.08
CA ILE A 156 0.58 -21.22 -3.88
C ILE A 156 0.93 -20.00 -3.00
N GLY A 157 1.49 -18.95 -3.61
CA GLY A 157 1.86 -17.71 -2.90
C GLY A 157 0.66 -17.01 -2.27
N GLY A 158 -0.45 -16.91 -3.00
CA GLY A 158 -1.69 -16.34 -2.49
C GLY A 158 -2.26 -17.13 -1.31
N PHE A 159 -2.15 -18.47 -1.35
CA PHE A 159 -2.54 -19.32 -0.24
C PHE A 159 -1.66 -19.12 1.00
N ILE A 160 -0.35 -18.97 0.84
CA ILE A 160 0.58 -18.66 1.95
C ILE A 160 0.21 -17.30 2.59
N VAL A 161 0.02 -16.26 1.77
CA VAL A 161 -0.40 -14.94 2.25
C VAL A 161 -1.72 -15.01 3.01
N PHE A 162 -2.69 -15.74 2.49
CA PHE A 162 -3.99 -15.93 3.14
C PHE A 162 -3.86 -16.57 4.53
N PHE A 163 -3.18 -17.73 4.63
CA PHE A 163 -3.00 -18.42 5.91
C PHE A 163 -2.34 -17.53 6.96
N TYR A 164 -1.31 -16.83 6.57
CA TYR A 164 -0.62 -15.91 7.46
C TYR A 164 -1.53 -14.77 7.96
N THR A 165 -2.32 -14.18 7.05
CA THR A 165 -3.17 -13.02 7.38
C THR A 165 -4.31 -13.38 8.32
N ILE A 166 -4.95 -14.54 8.15
CA ILE A 166 -6.12 -14.93 8.95
C ILE A 166 -5.79 -15.19 10.42
N LEU A 167 -4.55 -15.53 10.72
CA LEU A 167 -4.08 -15.80 12.09
C LEU A 167 -3.95 -14.52 12.91
N GLY A 168 -3.71 -13.36 12.29
CA GLY A 168 -3.34 -12.13 12.98
C GLY A 168 -4.44 -11.09 13.10
N GLY A 169 -4.26 -10.15 14.02
CA GLY A 169 -4.91 -8.85 14.08
C GLY A 169 -3.83 -7.78 14.12
N MET A 170 -4.18 -6.51 14.39
CA MET A 170 -3.23 -5.39 14.34
C MET A 170 -2.02 -5.57 15.27
N TRP A 171 -2.16 -6.20 16.45
CA TRP A 171 -1.02 -6.51 17.32
C TRP A 171 -0.01 -7.46 16.67
N THR A 172 -0.50 -8.52 16.04
CA THR A 172 0.34 -9.46 15.29
C THR A 172 1.06 -8.73 14.17
N LEU A 173 0.31 -7.97 13.34
CA LEU A 173 0.88 -7.22 12.23
C LEU A 173 1.94 -6.22 12.70
N THR A 174 1.70 -5.51 13.81
CA THR A 174 2.67 -4.56 14.35
C THR A 174 4.03 -5.19 14.65
N ILE A 175 4.04 -6.36 15.31
CA ILE A 175 5.29 -7.04 15.69
C ILE A 175 5.96 -7.65 14.45
N THR A 176 5.18 -8.28 13.56
CA THR A 176 5.71 -8.86 12.34
C THR A 176 6.20 -7.80 11.35
N ASP A 177 5.49 -6.66 11.23
CA ASP A 177 5.90 -5.55 10.37
C ASP A 177 7.28 -4.99 10.77
N VAL A 178 7.54 -4.81 12.08
CA VAL A 178 8.86 -4.36 12.56
C VAL A 178 9.96 -5.37 12.26
N PHE A 179 9.69 -6.66 12.46
CA PHE A 179 10.63 -7.73 12.12
C PHE A 179 10.89 -7.78 10.60
N GLN A 180 9.84 -7.70 9.80
CA GLN A 180 9.90 -7.69 8.34
C GLN A 180 10.64 -6.46 7.81
N PHE A 181 10.39 -5.29 8.38
CA PHE A 181 11.14 -4.07 8.08
C PHE A 181 12.65 -4.23 8.31
N ALA A 182 13.05 -4.85 9.42
CA ALA A 182 14.47 -5.08 9.70
C ALA A 182 15.12 -6.03 8.68
N ILE A 183 14.47 -7.16 8.36
CA ILE A 183 14.98 -8.12 7.36
C ILE A 183 15.04 -7.49 5.97
N MET A 184 14.00 -6.77 5.58
CA MET A 184 13.95 -6.05 4.29
C MET A 184 15.10 -5.04 4.20
N THR A 185 15.33 -4.25 5.24
CA THR A 185 16.41 -3.25 5.27
C THR A 185 17.78 -3.91 5.13
N ILE A 186 18.05 -4.97 5.88
CA ILE A 186 19.31 -5.70 5.81
C ILE A 186 19.49 -6.35 4.43
N GLY A 187 18.50 -7.08 3.94
CA GLY A 187 18.58 -7.78 2.66
C GLY A 187 18.83 -6.84 1.48
N ILE A 188 18.15 -5.70 1.45
CA ILE A 188 18.31 -4.74 0.34
C ILE A 188 19.57 -3.89 0.48
N PHE A 189 19.78 -3.20 1.61
CA PHE A 189 20.86 -2.21 1.72
C PHE A 189 22.24 -2.84 2.06
N ALA A 190 22.26 -3.90 2.85
CA ALA A 190 23.52 -4.51 3.26
C ALA A 190 23.98 -5.65 2.35
N ILE A 191 23.07 -6.29 1.59
CA ILE A 191 23.41 -7.43 0.75
C ILE A 191 23.17 -7.13 -0.73
N MET A 192 21.91 -6.94 -1.15
CA MET A 192 21.56 -6.87 -2.57
C MET A 192 22.20 -5.68 -3.28
N LEU A 193 22.08 -4.47 -2.74
CA LEU A 193 22.61 -3.26 -3.36
C LEU A 193 24.14 -3.29 -3.52
N PRO A 194 24.95 -3.61 -2.49
CA PRO A 194 26.41 -3.66 -2.64
C PRO A 194 26.86 -4.73 -3.63
N GLN A 195 26.25 -5.91 -3.62
CA GLN A 195 26.61 -7.01 -4.53
C GLN A 195 26.25 -6.66 -5.99
N SER A 196 25.05 -6.09 -6.20
CA SER A 196 24.64 -5.62 -7.53
C SER A 196 25.58 -4.54 -8.08
N LEU A 197 25.93 -3.55 -7.25
CA LEU A 197 26.89 -2.52 -7.66
C LEU A 197 28.28 -3.10 -7.94
N GLY A 198 28.76 -4.03 -7.11
CA GLY A 198 30.04 -4.71 -7.33
C GLY A 198 30.07 -5.45 -8.67
N ALA A 199 29.03 -6.21 -8.98
CA ALA A 199 28.91 -6.95 -10.24
C ALA A 199 28.84 -6.04 -11.48
N ALA A 200 28.19 -4.86 -11.35
CA ALA A 200 28.12 -3.87 -12.43
C ALA A 200 29.37 -2.99 -12.59
N GLY A 201 30.44 -3.23 -11.82
CA GLY A 201 31.66 -2.41 -11.85
C GLY A 201 31.54 -1.06 -11.11
N GLY A 202 30.63 -0.96 -10.13
CA GLY A 202 30.34 0.22 -9.35
C GLY A 202 29.62 1.31 -10.16
N PHE A 203 29.62 2.53 -9.64
CA PHE A 203 29.04 3.66 -10.35
C PHE A 203 29.76 4.03 -11.65
N GLU A 204 31.05 3.75 -11.76
CA GLU A 204 31.82 3.95 -12.99
C GLU A 204 31.40 2.96 -14.08
N GLY A 205 31.18 1.69 -13.71
CA GLY A 205 30.64 0.69 -14.64
C GLY A 205 29.26 1.06 -15.16
N LEU A 206 28.37 1.55 -14.30
CA LEU A 206 27.07 2.05 -14.75
C LEU A 206 27.20 3.21 -15.74
N LYS A 207 28.02 4.22 -15.43
CA LYS A 207 28.22 5.39 -16.29
C LYS A 207 28.89 5.09 -17.62
N SER A 208 29.75 4.08 -17.68
CA SER A 208 30.43 3.71 -18.93
C SER A 208 29.58 2.85 -19.85
N THR A 209 28.60 2.13 -19.31
CA THR A 209 27.79 1.15 -20.05
C THR A 209 26.42 1.68 -20.42
N LEU A 210 25.77 2.43 -19.51
CA LEU A 210 24.41 2.90 -19.70
C LEU A 210 24.37 4.25 -20.41
N PRO A 211 23.34 4.50 -21.27
CA PRO A 211 23.10 5.79 -21.87
C PRO A 211 22.91 6.90 -20.83
N SER A 212 23.26 8.13 -21.17
CA SER A 212 23.08 9.28 -20.27
C SER A 212 21.63 9.53 -19.86
N SER A 213 20.66 9.09 -20.65
CA SER A 213 19.23 9.12 -20.34
C SER A 213 18.88 8.37 -19.04
N TYR A 214 19.57 7.25 -18.75
CA TYR A 214 19.37 6.49 -17.52
C TYR A 214 19.72 7.24 -16.23
N PHE A 215 20.53 8.30 -16.33
CA PHE A 215 20.89 9.18 -15.21
C PHE A 215 20.05 10.44 -15.13
N ASN A 216 19.06 10.59 -16.04
CA ASN A 216 18.14 11.72 -16.07
C ASN A 216 16.88 11.42 -15.24
N LEU A 217 16.64 12.20 -14.19
CA LEU A 217 15.45 12.06 -13.33
C LEU A 217 14.14 12.38 -14.04
N THR A 218 14.18 13.04 -15.19
CA THR A 218 12.99 13.47 -15.95
C THR A 218 12.82 12.72 -17.27
N GLU A 219 13.54 11.61 -17.48
CA GLU A 219 13.48 10.83 -18.73
C GLU A 219 12.08 10.32 -19.07
N MET A 220 11.31 9.90 -18.06
CA MET A 220 9.92 9.49 -18.27
C MET A 220 8.97 10.62 -18.71
N GLY A 221 9.46 11.88 -18.69
CA GLY A 221 8.69 13.05 -19.07
C GLY A 221 7.86 13.66 -17.93
N PHE A 222 7.65 14.98 -17.99
CA PHE A 222 6.94 15.72 -16.95
C PHE A 222 5.50 15.22 -16.71
N ARG A 223 4.82 14.80 -17.76
CA ARG A 223 3.44 14.29 -17.70
C ARG A 223 3.36 13.03 -16.83
N GLU A 224 4.26 12.07 -17.03
CA GLU A 224 4.28 10.82 -16.24
C GLU A 224 4.70 11.07 -14.81
N ILE A 225 5.66 11.96 -14.57
CA ILE A 225 6.04 12.39 -13.21
C ILE A 225 4.82 12.99 -12.48
N LEU A 226 4.09 13.87 -13.15
CA LEU A 226 2.87 14.47 -12.58
C LEU A 226 1.80 13.41 -12.32
N SER A 227 1.64 12.45 -13.22
CA SER A 227 0.72 11.32 -13.02
C SER A 227 1.10 10.50 -11.79
N TYR A 228 2.37 10.16 -11.61
CA TYR A 228 2.87 9.44 -10.43
C TYR A 228 2.63 10.24 -9.15
N LEU A 229 2.92 11.55 -9.16
CA LEU A 229 2.64 12.43 -8.03
C LEU A 229 1.14 12.49 -7.69
N LEU A 230 0.27 12.60 -8.68
CA LEU A 230 -1.17 12.62 -8.45
C LEU A 230 -1.69 11.26 -7.97
N THR A 231 -1.28 10.18 -8.60
CA THR A 231 -1.75 8.83 -8.30
C THR A 231 -1.28 8.36 -6.93
N TYR A 232 0.01 8.36 -6.70
CA TYR A 232 0.58 7.74 -5.52
C TYR A 232 0.61 8.66 -4.31
N THR A 233 0.94 9.96 -4.48
CA THR A 233 0.96 10.89 -3.36
C THR A 233 -0.45 11.11 -2.80
N LEU A 234 -1.43 11.40 -3.68
CA LEU A 234 -2.80 11.64 -3.23
C LEU A 234 -3.46 10.34 -2.73
N GLY A 235 -3.16 9.21 -3.38
CA GLY A 235 -3.65 7.91 -2.96
C GLY A 235 -3.14 7.50 -1.58
N MET A 236 -1.84 7.67 -1.31
CA MET A 236 -1.24 7.39 0.01
C MET A 236 -1.81 8.28 1.11
N MET A 237 -2.16 9.54 0.80
CA MET A 237 -2.81 10.43 1.77
C MET A 237 -4.21 9.95 2.20
N VAL A 238 -4.84 9.06 1.43
CA VAL A 238 -6.17 8.53 1.73
C VAL A 238 -6.22 6.99 1.79
N GLY A 239 -5.07 6.32 1.83
CA GLY A 239 -4.96 4.87 1.95
C GLY A 239 -5.40 4.37 3.33
N GLN A 240 -6.41 3.49 3.39
CA GLN A 240 -6.95 2.94 4.65
C GLN A 240 -5.88 2.17 5.44
N ASP A 241 -5.02 1.43 4.79
CA ASP A 241 -3.92 0.67 5.37
C ASP A 241 -2.92 1.58 6.09
N ILE A 242 -2.61 2.74 5.52
CA ILE A 242 -1.75 3.78 6.12
C ILE A 242 -2.45 4.46 7.30
N TRP A 243 -3.72 4.85 7.13
CA TRP A 243 -4.51 5.47 8.20
C TRP A 243 -4.61 4.59 9.43
N GLN A 244 -4.86 3.30 9.22
CA GLN A 244 -4.99 2.33 10.30
C GLN A 244 -3.71 2.21 11.14
N ARG A 245 -2.52 2.32 10.50
CA ARG A 245 -1.24 2.37 11.23
C ARG A 245 -1.07 3.67 12.00
N TYR A 246 -1.36 4.80 11.39
CA TYR A 246 -1.27 6.08 12.12
C TYR A 246 -2.16 6.12 13.35
N PHE A 247 -3.34 5.50 13.31
CA PHE A 247 -4.24 5.42 14.46
C PHE A 247 -3.74 4.52 15.59
N THR A 248 -2.68 3.74 15.41
CA THR A 248 -2.00 3.01 16.48
C THR A 248 -1.00 3.86 17.27
N ALA A 249 -0.68 5.06 16.81
CA ALA A 249 0.26 5.98 17.46
C ALA A 249 -0.23 6.46 18.83
N LYS A 250 0.68 6.58 19.78
CA LYS A 250 0.41 7.09 21.13
C LYS A 250 -0.07 8.56 21.12
N ASN A 251 0.43 9.37 20.20
CA ASN A 251 0.02 10.77 20.04
C ASN A 251 0.42 11.30 18.65
N THR A 252 -0.09 12.51 18.32
CA THR A 252 0.14 13.16 17.02
C THR A 252 1.62 13.48 16.74
N LYS A 253 2.40 13.85 17.79
CA LYS A 253 3.83 14.14 17.62
C LYS A 253 4.60 12.90 17.16
N ILE A 254 4.34 11.76 17.80
CA ILE A 254 4.92 10.46 17.42
C ILE A 254 4.51 10.10 15.98
N ALA A 255 3.23 10.25 15.66
CA ALA A 255 2.73 9.96 14.31
C ALA A 255 3.42 10.82 13.24
N LYS A 256 3.55 12.13 13.45
CA LYS A 256 4.26 13.04 12.53
C LYS A 256 5.73 12.68 12.38
N SER A 257 6.44 12.43 13.48
CA SER A 257 7.85 12.06 13.43
C SER A 257 8.06 10.77 12.63
N ALA A 258 7.23 9.75 12.86
CA ALA A 258 7.29 8.50 12.10
C ALA A 258 7.01 8.74 10.61
N GLY A 259 6.01 9.55 10.25
CA GLY A 259 5.70 9.86 8.85
C GLY A 259 6.83 10.58 8.10
N VAL A 260 7.54 11.49 8.76
CA VAL A 260 8.72 12.16 8.16
C VAL A 260 9.86 11.16 7.96
N LEU A 261 10.11 10.27 8.94
CA LEU A 261 11.13 9.22 8.81
C LEU A 261 10.80 8.25 7.66
N VAL A 262 9.52 7.91 7.48
CA VAL A 262 9.06 7.10 6.34
C VAL A 262 9.37 7.78 5.01
N GLY A 263 9.12 9.08 4.88
CA GLY A 263 9.42 9.82 3.65
C GLY A 263 10.91 9.82 3.31
N ILE A 264 11.78 10.01 4.31
CA ILE A 264 13.24 9.95 4.11
C ILE A 264 13.66 8.53 3.69
N TYR A 265 13.17 7.52 4.40
CA TYR A 265 13.50 6.13 4.10
C TYR A 265 13.00 5.69 2.72
N SER A 266 11.80 6.13 2.31
CA SER A 266 11.25 5.82 0.98
C SER A 266 12.12 6.35 -0.17
N LEU A 267 12.69 7.53 -0.01
CA LEU A 267 13.63 8.07 -0.99
C LEU A 267 14.89 7.20 -1.10
N LEU A 268 15.47 6.81 0.03
CA LEU A 268 16.65 5.94 0.06
C LEU A 268 16.34 4.55 -0.53
N TYR A 269 15.19 4.00 -0.17
CA TYR A 269 14.74 2.70 -0.68
C TYR A 269 14.49 2.72 -2.18
N SER A 270 13.79 3.75 -2.68
CA SER A 270 13.54 3.94 -4.11
C SER A 270 14.84 4.01 -4.90
N LEU A 271 15.80 4.81 -4.40
CA LEU A 271 17.12 4.95 -5.01
C LEU A 271 17.85 3.60 -5.06
N ALA A 272 17.85 2.84 -3.95
CA ALA A 272 18.50 1.53 -3.89
C ALA A 272 17.88 0.55 -4.91
N MET A 273 16.55 0.47 -4.97
CA MET A 273 15.86 -0.47 -5.87
C MET A 273 16.08 -0.12 -7.35
N VAL A 274 16.02 1.16 -7.69
CA VAL A 274 16.28 1.63 -9.07
C VAL A 274 17.73 1.37 -9.47
N ILE A 275 18.70 1.60 -8.58
CA ILE A 275 20.12 1.29 -8.85
C ILE A 275 20.31 -0.21 -9.06
N ILE A 276 19.65 -1.08 -8.27
CA ILE A 276 19.68 -2.53 -8.48
C ILE A 276 19.18 -2.89 -9.89
N GLY A 277 18.07 -2.27 -10.33
CA GLY A 277 17.55 -2.45 -11.69
C GLY A 277 18.50 -1.98 -12.79
N MET A 278 19.17 -0.83 -12.60
CA MET A 278 20.20 -0.34 -13.52
C MET A 278 21.41 -1.28 -13.56
N CYS A 279 21.85 -1.82 -12.43
CA CYS A 279 22.90 -2.82 -12.37
C CYS A 279 22.51 -4.10 -13.13
N ALA A 280 21.25 -4.53 -13.00
CA ALA A 280 20.75 -5.69 -13.74
C ALA A 280 20.81 -5.49 -15.26
N LEU A 281 20.55 -4.29 -15.76
CA LEU A 281 20.69 -4.00 -17.20
C LEU A 281 22.15 -4.12 -17.68
N VAL A 282 23.11 -3.74 -16.84
CA VAL A 282 24.55 -3.85 -17.17
C VAL A 282 25.02 -5.32 -17.15
N VAL A 283 24.59 -6.07 -16.14
CA VAL A 283 25.07 -7.46 -15.90
C VAL A 283 24.29 -8.46 -16.77
N LEU A 284 23.00 -8.25 -16.96
CA LEU A 284 22.05 -9.17 -17.60
C LEU A 284 21.20 -8.43 -18.66
N PRO A 285 21.79 -7.94 -19.74
CA PRO A 285 21.03 -7.28 -20.80
C PRO A 285 20.10 -8.28 -21.49
N GLY A 286 18.84 -7.87 -21.74
CA GLY A 286 17.88 -8.67 -22.51
C GLY A 286 16.97 -9.58 -21.71
N ILE A 287 16.74 -9.30 -20.43
CA ILE A 287 15.69 -9.95 -19.63
C ILE A 287 14.33 -9.68 -20.31
N GLN A 288 13.64 -10.76 -20.71
CA GLN A 288 12.38 -10.66 -21.48
C GLN A 288 11.19 -10.24 -20.60
N ASN A 289 11.08 -10.83 -19.41
CA ASN A 289 10.08 -10.45 -18.43
C ASN A 289 10.73 -9.57 -17.38
N THR A 290 10.47 -8.27 -17.43
CA THR A 290 11.10 -7.29 -16.55
C THR A 290 10.64 -7.38 -15.09
N GLN A 291 9.57 -8.12 -14.77
CA GLN A 291 9.21 -8.47 -13.40
C GLN A 291 10.23 -9.41 -12.74
N ASP A 292 11.02 -10.15 -13.53
CA ASP A 292 12.04 -11.09 -13.04
C ASP A 292 13.42 -10.43 -12.80
N VAL A 293 13.57 -9.13 -13.10
CA VAL A 293 14.82 -8.37 -12.97
C VAL A 293 15.48 -8.55 -11.62
N PHE A 294 14.71 -8.37 -10.54
CA PHE A 294 15.24 -8.49 -9.18
C PHE A 294 15.71 -9.90 -8.86
N THR A 295 14.87 -10.91 -9.14
CA THR A 295 15.17 -12.32 -8.83
C THR A 295 16.33 -12.82 -9.66
N THR A 296 16.38 -12.53 -10.95
CA THR A 296 17.47 -12.92 -11.85
C THR A 296 18.80 -12.29 -11.44
N MET A 297 18.78 -10.97 -11.09
CA MET A 297 19.98 -10.29 -10.59
C MET A 297 20.46 -10.85 -9.25
N ALA A 298 19.53 -11.22 -8.35
CA ALA A 298 19.89 -11.85 -7.08
C ALA A 298 20.58 -13.21 -7.30
N PHE A 299 20.07 -14.04 -8.21
CA PHE A 299 20.70 -15.33 -8.55
C PHE A 299 22.09 -15.17 -9.13
N GLU A 300 22.32 -14.16 -9.97
CA GLU A 300 23.60 -13.93 -10.63
C GLU A 300 24.67 -13.40 -9.67
N THR A 301 24.26 -12.55 -8.70
CA THR A 301 25.25 -11.77 -7.94
C THR A 301 25.41 -12.17 -6.49
N ILE A 302 24.44 -12.88 -5.90
CA ILE A 302 24.43 -13.18 -4.47
C ILE A 302 24.95 -14.60 -4.21
N SER A 303 25.93 -14.72 -3.32
CA SER A 303 26.48 -16.02 -2.91
C SER A 303 25.48 -16.83 -2.06
N THR A 304 25.68 -18.14 -2.05
CA THR A 304 24.93 -19.11 -1.22
C THR A 304 24.83 -18.67 0.23
N GLY A 305 23.68 -18.83 0.83
CA GLY A 305 23.33 -18.41 2.19
C GLY A 305 22.84 -16.96 2.26
N LEU A 306 23.49 -16.02 1.59
CA LEU A 306 23.00 -14.63 1.50
C LEU A 306 21.80 -14.52 0.57
N LEU A 307 21.70 -15.37 -0.45
CA LEU A 307 20.57 -15.42 -1.39
C LEU A 307 19.26 -15.75 -0.65
N GLY A 308 19.27 -16.70 0.28
CA GLY A 308 18.14 -17.01 1.14
C GLY A 308 17.67 -15.80 1.99
N VAL A 309 18.61 -14.98 2.49
CA VAL A 309 18.31 -13.77 3.23
C VAL A 309 17.66 -12.71 2.32
N VAL A 310 18.18 -12.53 1.11
CA VAL A 310 17.62 -11.56 0.13
C VAL A 310 16.20 -11.94 -0.27
N PHE A 311 15.93 -13.21 -0.54
CA PHE A 311 14.58 -13.66 -0.85
C PHE A 311 13.63 -13.59 0.36
N ALA A 312 14.12 -13.86 1.57
CA ALA A 312 13.37 -13.61 2.78
C ALA A 312 13.03 -12.11 2.96
N ALA A 313 13.94 -11.22 2.58
CA ALA A 313 13.69 -9.76 2.61
C ALA A 313 12.57 -9.34 1.64
N VAL A 314 12.56 -9.86 0.42
CA VAL A 314 11.49 -9.60 -0.56
C VAL A 314 10.16 -10.21 -0.11
N ALA A 315 10.19 -11.45 0.36
CA ALA A 315 8.99 -12.09 0.94
C ALA A 315 8.46 -11.30 2.13
N ALA A 316 9.35 -10.74 2.98
CA ALA A 316 8.97 -9.89 4.10
C ALA A 316 8.24 -8.62 3.63
N ALA A 317 8.76 -7.93 2.63
CA ALA A 317 8.14 -6.77 2.03
C ALA A 317 6.74 -7.09 1.48
N ILE A 318 6.62 -8.16 0.71
CA ILE A 318 5.36 -8.59 0.10
C ILE A 318 4.33 -8.95 1.18
N MET A 319 4.71 -9.77 2.16
CA MET A 319 3.79 -10.33 3.14
C MET A 319 3.29 -9.29 4.16
N SER A 320 4.11 -8.30 4.55
CA SER A 320 3.67 -7.21 5.43
C SER A 320 2.59 -6.35 4.77
N THR A 321 2.80 -5.97 3.50
CA THR A 321 1.82 -5.20 2.73
C THR A 321 0.54 -6.02 2.49
N ALA A 322 0.67 -7.27 2.06
CA ALA A 322 -0.46 -8.15 1.78
C ALA A 322 -1.37 -8.36 2.99
N SER A 323 -0.79 -8.71 4.14
CA SER A 323 -1.56 -8.93 5.37
C SER A 323 -2.20 -7.64 5.89
N GLY A 324 -1.50 -6.52 5.76
CA GLY A 324 -1.98 -5.21 6.15
C GLY A 324 -3.16 -4.73 5.34
N THR A 325 -3.08 -4.83 4.02
CA THR A 325 -4.13 -4.38 3.11
C THR A 325 -5.34 -5.31 3.10
N LEU A 326 -5.13 -6.63 3.25
CA LEU A 326 -6.22 -7.59 3.39
C LEU A 326 -6.99 -7.40 4.71
N LEU A 327 -6.28 -7.11 5.83
CA LEU A 327 -6.93 -6.76 7.09
C LEU A 327 -7.69 -5.43 6.97
N ALA A 328 -7.15 -4.43 6.29
CA ALA A 328 -7.80 -3.14 6.06
C ALA A 328 -9.09 -3.32 5.25
N SER A 329 -9.06 -4.07 4.16
CA SER A 329 -10.24 -4.39 3.35
C SER A 329 -11.30 -5.15 4.16
N SER A 330 -10.88 -6.15 4.92
CA SER A 330 -11.78 -6.91 5.81
C SER A 330 -12.40 -6.02 6.88
N THR A 331 -11.66 -5.08 7.46
CA THR A 331 -12.16 -4.13 8.46
C THR A 331 -13.24 -3.22 7.86
N LEU A 332 -13.00 -2.66 6.68
CA LEU A 332 -13.97 -1.81 5.98
C LEU A 332 -15.27 -2.57 5.68
N ILE A 333 -15.17 -3.77 5.16
CA ILE A 333 -16.36 -4.55 4.81
C ILE A 333 -17.07 -5.08 6.06
N SER A 334 -16.36 -5.71 6.99
CA SER A 334 -16.99 -6.33 8.16
C SER A 334 -17.57 -5.29 9.12
N LYS A 335 -16.90 -4.16 9.34
CA LYS A 335 -17.34 -3.12 10.27
C LYS A 335 -18.28 -2.12 9.60
N ASP A 336 -17.82 -1.44 8.54
CA ASP A 336 -18.53 -0.27 8.01
C ASP A 336 -19.68 -0.64 7.06
N ILE A 337 -19.65 -1.87 6.48
CA ILE A 337 -20.72 -2.35 5.62
C ILE A 337 -21.57 -3.39 6.36
N LEU A 338 -20.99 -4.52 6.80
CA LEU A 338 -21.78 -5.62 7.34
C LEU A 338 -22.33 -5.33 8.74
N LYS A 339 -21.49 -4.86 9.68
CA LYS A 339 -21.93 -4.58 11.06
C LYS A 339 -22.90 -3.41 11.10
N ASP A 340 -22.61 -2.31 10.43
CA ASP A 340 -23.42 -1.10 10.53
C ASP A 340 -24.78 -1.22 9.81
N HIS A 341 -24.93 -2.07 8.79
CA HIS A 341 -26.16 -2.17 7.99
C HIS A 341 -26.92 -3.47 8.19
N PHE A 342 -26.20 -4.60 8.40
CA PHE A 342 -26.85 -5.93 8.43
C PHE A 342 -26.79 -6.60 9.81
N PHE A 343 -25.72 -6.37 10.59
CA PHE A 343 -25.48 -7.08 11.84
C PHE A 343 -25.31 -6.13 13.03
N THR A 344 -26.22 -5.18 13.21
CA THR A 344 -26.11 -4.08 14.20
C THR A 344 -26.01 -4.52 15.66
N LYS A 345 -26.44 -5.74 16.01
CA LYS A 345 -26.50 -6.26 17.40
C LYS A 345 -25.63 -7.50 17.61
N VAL A 346 -24.44 -7.58 16.99
CA VAL A 346 -23.53 -8.70 17.21
C VAL A 346 -22.57 -8.46 18.37
N ASN A 347 -22.29 -9.51 19.15
CA ASN A 347 -21.25 -9.47 20.16
C ASN A 347 -19.84 -9.60 19.53
N ASP A 348 -18.79 -9.32 20.31
CA ASP A 348 -17.40 -9.32 19.83
C ASP A 348 -16.97 -10.66 19.23
N THR A 349 -17.39 -11.79 19.80
CA THR A 349 -17.04 -13.13 19.30
C THR A 349 -17.62 -13.38 17.90
N LYS A 350 -18.89 -13.04 17.69
CA LYS A 350 -19.54 -13.16 16.37
C LYS A 350 -18.94 -12.17 15.36
N PHE A 351 -18.62 -10.95 15.81
CA PHE A 351 -17.97 -9.96 14.97
C PHE A 351 -16.58 -10.42 14.49
N LEU A 352 -15.78 -11.03 15.38
CA LEU A 352 -14.47 -11.61 14.99
C LEU A 352 -14.65 -12.74 13.98
N LEU A 353 -15.68 -13.59 14.13
CA LEU A 353 -15.97 -14.63 13.15
C LEU A 353 -16.35 -14.04 11.78
N ILE A 354 -17.24 -13.03 11.76
CA ILE A 354 -17.61 -12.32 10.53
C ILE A 354 -16.37 -11.73 9.86
N SER A 355 -15.49 -11.06 10.62
CA SER A 355 -14.26 -10.49 10.10
C SER A 355 -13.34 -11.54 9.48
N ARG A 356 -13.17 -12.71 10.11
CA ARG A 356 -12.35 -13.82 9.59
C ARG A 356 -12.95 -14.40 8.30
N ILE A 357 -14.28 -14.61 8.25
CA ILE A 357 -14.96 -15.08 7.04
C ILE A 357 -14.80 -14.05 5.91
N THR A 358 -14.96 -12.77 6.22
CA THR A 358 -14.76 -11.68 5.25
C THR A 358 -13.32 -11.70 4.72
N THR A 359 -12.32 -11.85 5.59
CA THR A 359 -10.91 -11.97 5.18
C THR A 359 -10.70 -13.16 4.25
N PHE A 360 -11.30 -14.32 4.55
CA PHE A 360 -11.23 -15.51 3.69
C PHE A 360 -11.80 -15.24 2.29
N VAL A 361 -13.02 -14.70 2.22
CA VAL A 361 -13.68 -14.41 0.94
C VAL A 361 -12.86 -13.41 0.11
N LEU A 362 -12.33 -12.36 0.76
CA LEU A 362 -11.51 -11.36 0.09
C LEU A 362 -10.17 -11.92 -0.39
N ALA A 363 -9.56 -12.83 0.37
CA ALA A 363 -8.32 -13.49 -0.05
C ALA A 363 -8.53 -14.36 -1.30
N VAL A 364 -9.63 -15.14 -1.33
CA VAL A 364 -9.98 -15.92 -2.52
C VAL A 364 -10.25 -15.02 -3.72
N LEU A 365 -11.01 -13.93 -3.52
CA LEU A 365 -11.28 -12.95 -4.58
C LEU A 365 -9.98 -12.28 -5.07
N ALA A 366 -9.06 -11.94 -4.18
CA ALA A 366 -7.77 -11.36 -4.54
C ALA A 366 -6.92 -12.33 -5.38
N ILE A 367 -6.90 -13.63 -5.05
CA ILE A 367 -6.21 -14.65 -5.86
C ILE A 367 -6.83 -14.74 -7.26
N VAL A 368 -8.16 -14.78 -7.37
CA VAL A 368 -8.85 -14.84 -8.67
C VAL A 368 -8.51 -13.62 -9.54
N ILE A 369 -8.53 -12.41 -8.95
CA ILE A 369 -8.18 -11.19 -9.67
C ILE A 369 -6.68 -11.19 -10.05
N ALA A 370 -5.78 -11.68 -9.17
CA ALA A 370 -4.35 -11.80 -9.45
C ALA A 370 -4.06 -12.70 -10.64
N LEU A 371 -4.79 -13.82 -10.76
CA LEU A 371 -4.69 -14.74 -11.90
C LEU A 371 -5.17 -14.10 -13.23
N TRP A 372 -6.03 -13.10 -13.15
CA TRP A 372 -6.53 -12.41 -14.34
C TRP A 372 -5.61 -11.26 -14.78
N ILE A 373 -5.11 -10.44 -13.83
CA ILE A 373 -4.28 -9.26 -14.15
C ILE A 373 -2.83 -9.67 -14.48
N GLN A 374 -2.21 -10.48 -13.64
CA GLN A 374 -0.82 -11.00 -13.73
C GLN A 374 0.29 -9.94 -13.86
N GLU A 375 -0.04 -8.66 -13.95
CA GLU A 375 0.90 -7.54 -14.05
C GLU A 375 0.87 -6.67 -12.81
N LEU A 376 2.01 -6.58 -12.15
CA LEU A 376 2.18 -5.99 -10.82
C LEU A 376 1.94 -4.47 -10.82
N LEU A 377 2.56 -3.74 -11.76
CA LEU A 377 2.42 -2.29 -11.83
C LEU A 377 1.03 -1.87 -12.29
N VAL A 378 0.42 -2.61 -13.20
CA VAL A 378 -0.97 -2.36 -13.64
C VAL A 378 -1.95 -2.49 -12.48
N ALA A 379 -1.83 -3.53 -11.66
CA ALA A 379 -2.72 -3.75 -10.53
C ALA A 379 -2.65 -2.62 -9.48
N ILE A 380 -1.45 -2.10 -9.21
CA ILE A 380 -1.28 -1.00 -8.26
C ILE A 380 -1.77 0.33 -8.81
N ASP A 381 -1.58 0.61 -10.10
CA ASP A 381 -2.07 1.82 -10.76
C ASP A 381 -3.59 1.91 -10.70
N VAL A 382 -4.29 0.82 -11.01
CA VAL A 382 -5.76 0.73 -10.91
C VAL A 382 -6.23 1.01 -9.49
N ALA A 383 -5.55 0.43 -8.49
CA ALA A 383 -5.92 0.60 -7.08
C ALA A 383 -5.85 2.08 -6.67
N TYR A 384 -4.73 2.74 -6.93
CA TYR A 384 -4.55 4.14 -6.55
C TYR A 384 -5.36 5.12 -7.40
N ALA A 385 -5.55 4.85 -8.69
CA ALA A 385 -6.38 5.69 -9.55
C ALA A 385 -7.82 5.76 -9.05
N ILE A 386 -8.42 4.61 -8.68
CA ILE A 386 -9.78 4.54 -8.12
C ILE A 386 -9.85 5.30 -6.79
N LEU A 387 -8.89 5.08 -5.89
CA LEU A 387 -8.91 5.70 -4.56
C LEU A 387 -8.69 7.21 -4.62
N ALA A 388 -7.59 7.65 -5.23
CA ALA A 388 -7.20 9.05 -5.28
C ALA A 388 -8.20 9.88 -6.10
N GLY A 389 -8.62 9.35 -7.26
CA GLY A 389 -9.59 10.02 -8.13
C GLY A 389 -10.96 10.23 -7.49
N SER A 390 -11.34 9.38 -6.50
CA SER A 390 -12.68 9.43 -5.91
C SER A 390 -12.74 10.08 -4.53
N ILE A 391 -11.80 9.74 -3.62
CA ILE A 391 -11.94 10.04 -2.18
C ILE A 391 -11.11 11.24 -1.75
N PHE A 392 -9.96 11.51 -2.40
CA PHE A 392 -9.02 12.51 -1.93
C PHE A 392 -9.63 13.93 -1.84
N ILE A 393 -10.28 14.40 -2.90
CA ILE A 393 -10.86 15.75 -2.96
C ILE A 393 -11.96 15.96 -1.91
N PRO A 394 -12.95 15.06 -1.73
CA PRO A 394 -13.93 15.16 -0.66
C PRO A 394 -13.31 15.24 0.73
N ILE A 395 -12.29 14.44 1.04
CA ILE A 395 -11.59 14.48 2.32
C ILE A 395 -10.86 15.80 2.52
N LEU A 396 -10.05 16.20 1.53
CA LEU A 396 -9.30 17.46 1.58
C LEU A 396 -10.23 18.64 1.87
N PHE A 397 -11.24 18.81 1.05
CA PHE A 397 -12.17 19.89 1.24
C PHE A 397 -13.04 19.73 2.49
N GLY A 398 -13.41 18.50 2.88
CA GLY A 398 -14.17 18.23 4.09
C GLY A 398 -13.42 18.61 5.37
N LEU A 399 -12.10 18.48 5.38
CA LEU A 399 -11.25 18.88 6.51
C LEU A 399 -10.91 20.36 6.54
N PHE A 400 -10.86 21.03 5.37
CA PHE A 400 -10.36 22.41 5.25
C PHE A 400 -11.41 23.43 4.83
N SER A 401 -12.59 23.01 4.33
CA SER A 401 -13.65 23.89 3.86
C SER A 401 -15.00 23.52 4.47
N LYS A 402 -15.75 24.54 4.93
CA LYS A 402 -17.12 24.39 5.46
C LYS A 402 -18.19 24.56 4.37
N LYS A 403 -17.78 24.82 3.11
CA LYS A 403 -18.70 25.17 2.02
C LYS A 403 -19.29 23.97 1.30
N ILE A 404 -18.78 22.76 1.56
CA ILE A 404 -19.21 21.53 0.90
C ILE A 404 -20.44 20.96 1.60
N THR A 405 -21.44 20.57 0.80
CA THR A 405 -22.62 19.90 1.30
C THR A 405 -22.46 18.37 1.29
N PRO A 406 -23.18 17.63 2.15
CA PRO A 406 -23.16 16.17 2.13
C PRO A 406 -23.50 15.55 0.77
N ASN A 407 -24.50 16.14 0.08
CA ASN A 407 -24.90 15.65 -1.25
C ASN A 407 -23.82 15.89 -2.29
N ALA A 408 -23.09 17.02 -2.22
CA ALA A 408 -21.99 17.31 -3.13
C ALA A 408 -20.85 16.30 -2.96
N ALA A 409 -20.45 15.99 -1.72
CA ALA A 409 -19.42 15.01 -1.44
C ALA A 409 -19.82 13.59 -1.91
N PHE A 410 -21.06 13.16 -1.61
CA PHE A 410 -21.58 11.89 -2.05
C PHE A 410 -21.59 11.75 -3.57
N SER A 411 -22.19 12.74 -4.29
CA SER A 411 -22.28 12.72 -5.75
C SER A 411 -20.89 12.76 -6.40
N ALA A 412 -19.97 13.57 -5.85
CA ALA A 412 -18.62 13.67 -6.36
C ALA A 412 -17.84 12.36 -6.25
N MET A 413 -17.86 11.71 -5.09
CA MET A 413 -17.22 10.40 -4.91
C MET A 413 -17.79 9.35 -5.88
N LEU A 414 -19.10 9.30 -6.04
CA LEU A 414 -19.75 8.32 -6.90
C LEU A 414 -19.42 8.55 -8.38
N LEU A 415 -19.65 9.78 -8.87
CA LEU A 415 -19.42 10.12 -10.28
C LEU A 415 -17.95 10.00 -10.67
N SER A 416 -17.04 10.44 -9.80
CA SER A 416 -15.60 10.34 -10.08
C SER A 416 -15.12 8.89 -10.05
N ALA A 417 -15.62 8.03 -9.16
CA ALA A 417 -15.30 6.61 -9.18
C ALA A 417 -15.72 5.96 -10.49
N PHE A 418 -16.95 6.22 -10.95
CA PHE A 418 -17.40 5.73 -12.25
C PHE A 418 -16.58 6.29 -13.41
N THR A 419 -16.21 7.58 -13.37
CA THR A 419 -15.36 8.20 -14.42
C THR A 419 -14.00 7.52 -14.50
N VAL A 420 -13.36 7.23 -13.35
CA VAL A 420 -12.07 6.51 -13.33
C VAL A 420 -12.22 5.11 -13.90
N ILE A 421 -13.23 4.36 -13.46
CA ILE A 421 -13.47 2.98 -13.92
C ILE A 421 -13.73 2.94 -15.43
N ILE A 422 -14.58 3.84 -15.94
CA ILE A 422 -14.85 3.95 -17.38
C ILE A 422 -13.60 4.35 -18.15
N GLY A 423 -12.81 5.30 -17.62
CA GLY A 423 -11.55 5.70 -18.22
C GLY A 423 -10.56 4.56 -18.35
N LEU A 424 -10.38 3.76 -17.26
CA LEU A 424 -9.54 2.56 -17.26
C LEU A 424 -10.04 1.49 -18.24
N TRP A 425 -11.35 1.36 -18.39
CA TRP A 425 -11.93 0.42 -19.35
C TRP A 425 -11.70 0.83 -20.81
N ILE A 426 -11.75 2.13 -21.11
CA ILE A 426 -11.58 2.66 -22.48
C ILE A 426 -10.11 2.76 -22.87
N GLU A 427 -9.25 3.30 -21.99
CA GLU A 427 -7.84 3.59 -22.29
C GLU A 427 -6.89 2.42 -21.91
N GLY A 428 -7.38 1.42 -21.17
CA GLY A 428 -6.59 0.31 -20.63
C GLY A 428 -6.27 0.48 -19.14
N LEU A 429 -6.06 -0.65 -18.46
CA LEU A 429 -5.85 -0.68 -16.99
C LEU A 429 -4.58 0.06 -16.53
N GLY A 430 -3.54 0.14 -17.38
CA GLY A 430 -2.30 0.86 -17.08
C GLY A 430 -2.30 2.33 -17.52
N ALA A 431 -3.45 2.90 -17.90
CA ALA A 431 -3.52 4.27 -18.39
C ALA A 431 -3.39 5.31 -17.26
N SER A 432 -2.61 6.36 -17.50
CA SER A 432 -2.33 7.43 -16.52
C SER A 432 -3.41 8.52 -16.46
N ASN A 433 -4.26 8.65 -17.48
CA ASN A 433 -5.24 9.74 -17.56
C ASN A 433 -6.48 9.57 -16.68
N PRO A 434 -7.02 8.35 -16.46
CA PRO A 434 -8.29 8.14 -15.75
C PRO A 434 -8.34 8.81 -14.38
N ILE A 435 -7.22 8.87 -13.65
CA ILE A 435 -7.17 9.58 -12.37
C ILE A 435 -7.41 11.09 -12.53
N ILE A 436 -6.84 11.69 -13.58
CA ILE A 436 -7.00 13.11 -13.87
C ILE A 436 -8.47 13.42 -14.16
N TYR A 437 -9.13 12.58 -14.97
CA TYR A 437 -10.56 12.69 -15.23
C TYR A 437 -11.38 12.60 -13.96
N GLY A 438 -11.07 11.63 -13.09
CA GLY A 438 -11.70 11.46 -11.77
C GLY A 438 -11.57 12.71 -10.91
N ILE A 439 -10.37 13.26 -10.77
CA ILE A 439 -10.11 14.49 -9.98
C ILE A 439 -10.89 15.68 -10.55
N VAL A 440 -10.87 15.88 -11.87
CA VAL A 440 -11.58 16.99 -12.53
C VAL A 440 -13.10 16.87 -12.31
N VAL A 441 -13.67 15.69 -12.55
CA VAL A 441 -15.10 15.44 -12.34
C VAL A 441 -15.46 15.64 -10.85
N ASN A 442 -14.60 15.21 -9.94
CA ASN A 442 -14.80 15.38 -8.50
C ASN A 442 -14.89 16.86 -8.11
N ILE A 443 -13.92 17.67 -8.54
CA ILE A 443 -13.90 19.12 -8.28
C ILE A 443 -15.11 19.81 -8.88
N ILE A 444 -15.43 19.55 -10.17
CA ILE A 444 -16.58 20.15 -10.84
C ILE A 444 -17.88 19.81 -10.11
N THR A 445 -18.06 18.51 -9.75
CA THR A 445 -19.27 18.05 -9.06
C THR A 445 -19.41 18.70 -7.67
N ILE A 446 -18.32 18.76 -6.91
CA ILE A 446 -18.34 19.42 -5.58
C ILE A 446 -18.77 20.88 -5.71
N ILE A 447 -18.16 21.64 -6.63
CA ILE A 447 -18.46 23.07 -6.82
C ILE A 447 -19.92 23.24 -7.25
N THR A 448 -20.35 22.51 -8.29
CA THR A 448 -21.67 22.64 -8.89
C THR A 448 -22.77 22.26 -7.89
N VAL A 449 -22.69 21.06 -7.31
CA VAL A 449 -23.72 20.58 -6.38
C VAL A 449 -23.76 21.44 -5.10
N SER A 450 -22.58 21.84 -4.54
CA SER A 450 -22.57 22.73 -3.37
C SER A 450 -23.12 24.13 -3.66
N TYR A 451 -23.06 24.58 -4.90
CA TYR A 451 -23.64 25.86 -5.31
C TYR A 451 -25.17 25.79 -5.30
N PHE A 452 -25.76 24.74 -5.83
CA PHE A 452 -27.23 24.57 -5.88
C PHE A 452 -27.83 24.09 -4.55
N ASP A 453 -27.08 23.36 -3.71
CA ASP A 453 -27.52 22.77 -2.43
C ASP A 453 -27.13 23.64 -1.21
N LYS A 454 -27.22 24.98 -1.35
CA LYS A 454 -26.76 25.92 -0.31
C LYS A 454 -27.46 25.75 1.05
N GLY A 455 -28.71 25.28 1.05
CA GLY A 455 -29.51 25.05 2.28
C GLY A 455 -28.96 23.94 3.18
N ASN A 456 -28.21 22.99 2.66
CA ASN A 456 -27.66 21.84 3.37
C ASN A 456 -26.19 22.00 3.79
N ARG A 457 -25.67 23.24 3.82
CA ARG A 457 -24.31 23.50 4.29
C ARG A 457 -24.17 23.15 5.76
N ARG A 458 -23.03 22.52 6.10
CA ARG A 458 -22.71 22.13 7.48
C ARG A 458 -22.67 23.34 8.41
N LYS A 459 -23.33 23.23 9.57
CA LYS A 459 -23.19 24.22 10.62
C LYS A 459 -21.82 24.08 11.28
N ARG A 460 -21.22 25.20 11.67
CA ARG A 460 -19.88 25.25 12.33
C ARG A 460 -19.87 24.44 13.64
N SER A 461 -21.00 24.50 14.38
CA SER A 461 -21.21 23.77 15.62
C SER A 461 -21.09 22.27 15.53
N ASP A 462 -21.46 21.65 14.39
CA ASP A 462 -21.49 20.19 14.25
C ASP A 462 -20.07 19.63 13.97
N PHE A 463 -19.19 20.45 13.41
CA PHE A 463 -17.78 20.10 13.17
C PHE A 463 -16.92 20.31 14.43
N GLU A 464 -17.11 21.45 15.13
CA GLU A 464 -16.38 21.79 16.35
C GLU A 464 -16.82 20.91 17.53
N ALA A 465 -18.11 20.55 17.64
CA ALA A 465 -18.61 19.61 18.65
C ALA A 465 -18.04 18.18 18.51
N GLY A 466 -17.54 17.82 17.32
CA GLY A 466 -16.77 16.59 17.10
C GLY A 466 -15.32 16.68 17.60
N LEU A 467 -14.73 17.88 17.60
CA LEU A 467 -13.36 18.14 18.07
C LEU A 467 -13.30 18.36 19.59
N ASP A 468 -14.32 19.00 20.20
CA ASP A 468 -14.35 19.32 21.63
C ASP A 468 -14.73 18.12 22.53
N LYS A 469 -15.23 17.04 21.98
CA LYS A 469 -15.57 15.81 22.73
C LYS A 469 -14.43 14.77 22.77
N SER A 470 -13.25 15.12 22.31
CA SER A 470 -12.02 14.28 22.33
C SER A 470 -10.98 14.90 23.24
#